data_301abe80a26ff69b1cfc1e1f0c8da4d6
#
_entry.id   301abe80a26ff69b1cfc1e1f0c8da4d6
#
_cell.length_a   1.000
_cell.length_b   1.000
_cell.length_c   1.000
_cell.angle_alpha   90.00
_cell.angle_beta   90.00
_cell.angle_gamma   90.00
#
_symmetry.space_group_name_H-M   'P 1'
#
loop_
_entity.id
_entity.type
_entity.pdbx_description
1 polymer ?
#
loop_
_entity_poly.entity_id
_entity_poly.type
_entity_poly.pdbx_seq_one_letter_code
_entity_poly.pdbx_strand_id
1 'polypeptide(L)'
;MVEEFYGKISRSGSNLSDNLEDKLTGDFFGTLRYMDFYDGLQPILCGALRISEEQQETSQTAIQLIENVNCTNIRDEEYIKFWPKHDLGELDVLLDFDNCCVGIEVKLNSGLSSDDQLIREAEILCDLAEDKEKILLFIAGHESCVSVYRAYKAVIRKQGVCFVFASWEDILQSMKDLLNGGDGSKYTSGQRLMISDLVKLLTRKGFDTFLSMTNGISNESIEKGGYFMADHKNNTDDTTNYRNAAYVVFMTYKNVEKLREAIKSESENEGCEYTFIKNQNKNKEKGYEYPAAGMVNDFWWLFSKEANTGNGDTSLYAVNIFLTNTNEADPSEPIFRVLRYISPNAISKNLTGENLAEAFDDNANAERDTRDIVVDGITMMLHRRDIKNLEDYAGLQACYYVDLPLMSISKEDIKQIFRIFDKLSEQPDIACSQEETN
;
A
#
# COMPACT_ATOMS: atom_id res chain seq x y z
N MET A 1 10.08 6.93 -25.68
CA MET A 1 10.20 7.96 -26.77
C MET A 1 10.87 9.22 -26.24
N VAL A 2 10.37 9.85 -25.17
CA VAL A 2 10.98 11.06 -24.58
C VAL A 2 12.41 10.76 -24.10
N GLU A 3 12.64 9.64 -23.43
CA GLU A 3 13.95 9.16 -22.96
C GLU A 3 14.98 9.02 -24.06
N GLU A 4 14.55 8.57 -25.26
CA GLU A 4 15.43 8.46 -26.43
C GLU A 4 15.89 9.82 -26.93
N PHE A 5 14.99 10.83 -26.99
CA PHE A 5 15.32 12.18 -27.43
C PHE A 5 16.34 12.84 -26.52
N TYR A 6 16.26 12.59 -25.20
CA TYR A 6 17.16 13.16 -24.22
C TYR A 6 18.35 12.26 -23.88
N GLY A 7 18.52 11.14 -24.60
CA GLY A 7 19.68 10.27 -24.49
C GLY A 7 19.78 9.46 -23.19
N LYS A 8 18.66 9.30 -22.49
CA LYS A 8 18.57 8.55 -21.22
C LYS A 8 18.60 7.03 -21.39
N ILE A 9 18.29 6.51 -22.58
CA ILE A 9 18.39 5.08 -22.83
C ILE A 9 19.84 4.72 -23.11
N SER A 10 20.50 4.11 -22.12
CA SER A 10 21.82 3.54 -22.28
C SER A 10 21.78 2.28 -23.14
N ARG A 11 22.59 2.23 -24.21
CA ARG A 11 22.77 1.02 -25.03
C ARG A 11 23.55 -0.09 -24.31
N SER A 12 24.13 0.18 -23.14
CA SER A 12 25.01 -0.76 -22.45
C SER A 12 24.34 -1.72 -21.46
N GLY A 13 23.03 -1.67 -21.24
CA GLY A 13 22.28 -2.67 -20.47
C GLY A 13 22.66 -2.81 -18.98
N SER A 14 23.53 -1.94 -18.44
CA SER A 14 24.08 -2.10 -17.10
C SER A 14 23.22 -1.55 -15.97
N ASN A 15 22.19 -0.72 -16.28
CA ASN A 15 21.31 -0.10 -15.28
C ASN A 15 19.83 -0.31 -15.68
N LEU A 16 19.33 -1.53 -15.51
CA LEU A 16 17.92 -1.84 -15.78
C LEU A 16 16.94 -1.12 -14.84
N SER A 17 17.36 -0.79 -13.61
CA SER A 17 16.52 -0.07 -12.64
C SER A 17 16.38 1.42 -12.97
N ASP A 18 17.48 2.09 -13.28
CA ASP A 18 17.49 3.52 -13.60
C ASP A 18 16.73 3.79 -14.91
N ASN A 19 16.93 2.94 -15.92
CA ASN A 19 16.19 3.01 -17.18
C ASN A 19 14.67 2.83 -17.01
N LEU A 20 14.21 2.13 -15.96
CA LEU A 20 12.78 2.00 -15.67
C LEU A 20 12.20 3.27 -15.04
N GLU A 21 12.98 4.00 -14.25
CA GLU A 21 12.59 5.25 -13.60
C GLU A 21 12.51 6.38 -14.62
N ASP A 22 13.58 6.60 -15.41
CA ASP A 22 13.60 7.55 -16.51
C ASP A 22 12.48 7.28 -17.52
N LYS A 23 12.21 6.00 -17.80
CA LYS A 23 11.12 5.62 -18.68
C LYS A 23 9.76 5.99 -18.12
N LEU A 24 9.53 5.76 -16.83
CA LEU A 24 8.27 6.14 -16.19
C LEU A 24 8.09 7.65 -16.19
N THR A 25 9.14 8.41 -15.86
CA THR A 25 9.17 9.87 -15.93
C THR A 25 8.81 10.36 -17.33
N GLY A 26 9.49 9.83 -18.35
CA GLY A 26 9.24 10.19 -19.75
C GLY A 26 7.86 9.79 -20.25
N ASP A 27 7.36 8.60 -19.89
CA ASP A 27 6.03 8.13 -20.28
C ASP A 27 4.93 8.96 -19.59
N PHE A 28 5.08 9.29 -18.31
CA PHE A 28 4.09 10.03 -17.54
C PHE A 28 4.03 11.50 -17.98
N PHE A 29 5.10 12.25 -17.77
CA PHE A 29 5.12 13.69 -18.10
C PHE A 29 5.10 13.92 -19.60
N GLY A 30 5.76 13.06 -20.38
CA GLY A 30 5.76 13.11 -21.84
C GLY A 30 4.37 12.90 -22.46
N THR A 31 3.50 12.11 -21.83
CA THR A 31 2.11 11.95 -22.26
C THR A 31 1.27 13.17 -21.86
N LEU A 32 1.40 13.65 -20.62
CA LEU A 32 0.59 14.75 -20.11
C LEU A 32 0.90 16.09 -20.79
N ARG A 33 2.11 16.29 -21.33
CA ARG A 33 2.43 17.50 -22.10
C ARG A 33 1.60 17.69 -23.36
N TYR A 34 0.91 16.64 -23.87
CA TYR A 34 0.00 16.74 -25.00
C TYR A 34 -1.43 17.19 -24.62
N MET A 35 -1.69 17.33 -23.32
CA MET A 35 -2.93 17.92 -22.79
C MET A 35 -2.70 19.39 -22.42
N ASP A 36 -3.77 20.18 -22.41
CA ASP A 36 -3.70 21.49 -21.79
C ASP A 36 -3.37 21.35 -20.31
N PHE A 37 -2.53 22.26 -19.79
CA PHE A 37 -2.06 22.21 -18.41
C PHE A 37 -3.19 22.09 -17.40
N TYR A 38 -4.23 22.89 -17.57
CA TYR A 38 -5.42 22.92 -16.70
C TYR A 38 -6.31 21.67 -16.79
N ASP A 39 -6.20 20.91 -17.86
CA ASP A 39 -6.96 19.67 -18.06
C ASP A 39 -6.14 18.42 -17.71
N GLY A 40 -4.83 18.51 -17.72
CA GLY A 40 -3.90 17.38 -17.54
C GLY A 40 -3.10 17.47 -16.25
N LEU A 41 -1.90 18.00 -16.35
CA LEU A 41 -0.91 17.93 -15.26
C LEU A 41 -1.33 18.68 -14.00
N GLN A 42 -1.92 19.88 -14.13
CA GLN A 42 -2.35 20.67 -12.97
C GLN A 42 -3.37 19.94 -12.08
N PRO A 43 -4.54 19.49 -12.57
CA PRO A 43 -5.53 18.84 -11.72
C PRO A 43 -5.02 17.51 -11.15
N ILE A 44 -4.14 16.78 -11.86
CA ILE A 44 -3.53 15.54 -11.38
C ILE A 44 -2.60 15.83 -10.19
N LEU A 45 -1.67 16.77 -10.33
CA LEU A 45 -0.74 17.11 -9.25
C LEU A 45 -1.45 17.75 -8.06
N CYS A 46 -2.33 18.73 -8.29
CA CYS A 46 -3.09 19.36 -7.22
C CYS A 46 -4.02 18.37 -6.51
N GLY A 47 -4.63 17.43 -7.24
CA GLY A 47 -5.42 16.34 -6.66
C GLY A 47 -4.58 15.45 -5.76
N ALA A 48 -3.42 15.00 -6.23
CA ALA A 48 -2.51 14.17 -5.45
C ALA A 48 -2.00 14.88 -4.18
N LEU A 49 -1.61 16.16 -4.30
CA LEU A 49 -1.15 16.95 -3.16
C LEU A 49 -2.22 17.17 -2.07
N ARG A 50 -3.52 17.11 -2.42
CA ARG A 50 -4.63 17.24 -1.46
C ARG A 50 -4.89 15.96 -0.67
N ILE A 51 -4.51 14.80 -1.18
CA ILE A 51 -4.79 13.51 -0.55
C ILE A 51 -3.93 13.32 0.70
N SER A 52 -2.68 13.76 0.69
CA SER A 52 -1.74 13.53 1.77
C SER A 52 -1.97 14.49 2.96
N GLU A 53 -2.35 13.94 4.11
CA GLU A 53 -2.53 14.69 5.36
C GLU A 53 -1.19 15.14 5.99
N GLU A 54 -0.10 14.42 5.76
CA GLU A 54 1.22 14.65 6.37
C GLU A 54 1.83 16.03 6.05
N GLN A 55 1.44 16.64 4.94
CA GLN A 55 2.01 17.88 4.43
C GLN A 55 0.99 19.01 4.21
N GLN A 56 -0.15 19.00 4.88
CA GLN A 56 -1.30 19.90 4.62
C GLN A 56 -0.92 21.37 4.43
N GLU A 57 -0.13 21.95 5.34
CA GLU A 57 0.27 23.36 5.28
C GLU A 57 1.14 23.65 4.04
N THR A 58 2.12 22.79 3.76
CA THR A 58 3.06 22.98 2.66
C THR A 58 2.40 22.69 1.31
N SER A 59 1.57 21.63 1.26
CA SER A 59 0.84 21.29 0.04
C SER A 59 -0.17 22.35 -0.36
N GLN A 60 -0.83 23.00 0.60
CA GLN A 60 -1.74 24.10 0.30
C GLN A 60 -1.03 25.27 -0.37
N THR A 61 0.18 25.62 0.07
CA THR A 61 1.02 26.64 -0.57
C THR A 61 1.39 26.23 -2.00
N ALA A 62 1.86 25.01 -2.19
CA ALA A 62 2.24 24.50 -3.50
C ALA A 62 1.03 24.47 -4.47
N ILE A 63 -0.13 23.99 -3.99
CA ILE A 63 -1.36 23.97 -4.76
C ILE A 63 -1.76 25.39 -5.22
N GLN A 64 -1.74 26.37 -4.31
CA GLN A 64 -2.06 27.76 -4.67
C GLN A 64 -1.12 28.31 -5.74
N LEU A 65 0.17 28.03 -5.66
CA LEU A 65 1.14 28.45 -6.67
C LEU A 65 0.87 27.81 -8.03
N ILE A 66 0.61 26.50 -8.07
CA ILE A 66 0.34 25.74 -9.29
C ILE A 66 -1.03 26.13 -9.91
N GLU A 67 -2.04 26.39 -9.10
CA GLU A 67 -3.36 26.83 -9.58
C GLU A 67 -3.34 28.25 -10.18
N ASN A 68 -2.44 29.11 -9.71
CA ASN A 68 -2.29 30.49 -10.19
C ASN A 68 -1.32 30.63 -11.38
N VAL A 69 -0.83 29.52 -11.95
CA VAL A 69 -0.01 29.54 -13.16
C VAL A 69 -0.83 30.06 -14.34
N ASN A 70 -0.29 30.98 -15.10
CA ASN A 70 -0.90 31.48 -16.33
C ASN A 70 -0.29 30.76 -17.55
N CYS A 71 -0.52 29.44 -17.68
CA CYS A 71 -0.01 28.66 -18.79
C CYS A 71 -1.06 27.64 -19.24
N THR A 72 -1.47 27.70 -20.49
CA THR A 72 -2.41 26.72 -21.08
C THR A 72 -1.68 25.54 -21.72
N ASN A 73 -0.45 25.73 -22.17
CA ASN A 73 0.28 24.78 -22.99
C ASN A 73 1.71 24.57 -22.47
N ILE A 74 1.99 23.38 -21.95
CA ILE A 74 3.32 22.97 -21.49
C ILE A 74 4.11 22.18 -22.54
N ARG A 75 3.68 22.18 -23.82
CA ARG A 75 4.36 21.47 -24.91
C ARG A 75 5.70 22.09 -25.26
N ASP A 76 5.84 23.37 -25.05
CA ASP A 76 7.03 24.11 -25.38
C ASP A 76 8.15 23.77 -24.38
N GLU A 77 9.36 23.56 -24.88
CA GLU A 77 10.56 23.31 -24.06
C GLU A 77 10.87 24.48 -23.10
N GLU A 78 10.22 25.60 -23.29
CA GLU A 78 10.27 26.74 -22.39
C GLU A 78 9.63 26.43 -21.04
N TYR A 79 8.48 25.72 -21.03
CA TYR A 79 7.71 25.44 -19.81
C TYR A 79 7.99 24.09 -19.18
N ILE A 80 8.41 23.08 -19.96
CA ILE A 80 8.77 21.75 -19.44
C ILE A 80 10.13 21.33 -20.00
N LYS A 81 11.06 21.10 -19.10
CA LYS A 81 12.40 20.61 -19.42
C LYS A 81 12.60 19.25 -18.77
N PHE A 82 13.02 18.29 -19.57
CA PHE A 82 13.37 16.94 -19.10
C PHE A 82 14.88 16.87 -18.88
N TRP A 83 15.28 16.40 -17.73
CA TRP A 83 16.67 16.19 -17.32
C TRP A 83 17.56 17.41 -17.58
N PRO A 84 17.13 18.63 -17.12
CA PRO A 84 17.97 19.81 -17.27
C PRO A 84 19.25 19.64 -16.45
N LYS A 85 20.39 19.78 -17.14
CA LYS A 85 21.71 19.63 -16.53
C LYS A 85 22.12 20.92 -15.83
N HIS A 86 22.73 20.76 -14.67
CA HIS A 86 23.33 21.83 -13.87
C HIS A 86 24.69 21.34 -13.30
N ASP A 87 25.55 22.25 -12.89
CA ASP A 87 26.85 21.89 -12.32
C ASP A 87 26.74 21.06 -11.03
N LEU A 88 25.67 21.25 -10.27
CA LEU A 88 25.38 20.49 -9.04
C LEU A 88 24.66 19.16 -9.28
N GLY A 89 24.16 18.89 -10.48
CA GLY A 89 23.43 17.66 -10.80
C GLY A 89 22.41 17.84 -11.90
N GLU A 90 21.36 17.07 -11.86
CA GLU A 90 20.30 17.04 -12.86
C GLU A 90 18.96 16.83 -12.14
N LEU A 91 17.93 17.58 -12.52
CA LEU A 91 16.55 17.33 -12.11
C LEU A 91 15.88 16.38 -13.11
N ASP A 92 14.96 15.55 -12.68
CA ASP A 92 14.22 14.70 -13.63
C ASP A 92 13.30 15.51 -14.52
N VAL A 93 12.54 16.44 -13.94
CA VAL A 93 11.70 17.37 -14.69
C VAL A 93 11.74 18.76 -14.04
N LEU A 94 11.80 19.78 -14.85
CA LEU A 94 11.62 21.16 -14.44
C LEU A 94 10.40 21.76 -15.16
N LEU A 95 9.42 22.26 -14.38
CA LEU A 95 8.35 23.10 -14.88
C LEU A 95 8.67 24.55 -14.55
N ASP A 96 8.86 25.37 -15.59
CA ASP A 96 9.31 26.75 -15.47
C ASP A 96 8.16 27.69 -15.87
N PHE A 97 7.44 28.20 -14.88
CA PHE A 97 6.30 29.10 -15.08
C PHE A 97 6.64 30.54 -14.73
N ASP A 98 5.74 31.47 -15.06
CA ASP A 98 5.94 32.91 -14.81
C ASP A 98 6.06 33.20 -13.30
N ASN A 99 5.26 32.54 -12.46
CA ASN A 99 5.14 32.80 -11.03
C ASN A 99 5.95 31.82 -10.16
N CYS A 100 6.25 30.62 -10.66
CA CYS A 100 6.97 29.61 -9.90
C CYS A 100 7.76 28.64 -10.80
N CYS A 101 8.80 28.04 -10.22
CA CYS A 101 9.51 26.90 -10.79
C CYS A 101 9.23 25.66 -9.96
N VAL A 102 8.88 24.55 -10.60
CA VAL A 102 8.67 23.27 -9.96
C VAL A 102 9.75 22.29 -10.44
N GLY A 103 10.71 21.97 -9.58
CA GLY A 103 11.64 20.87 -9.79
C GLY A 103 10.99 19.58 -9.32
N ILE A 104 11.11 18.52 -10.10
CA ILE A 104 10.51 17.24 -9.81
C ILE A 104 11.60 16.18 -9.80
N GLU A 105 11.67 15.44 -8.69
CA GLU A 105 12.48 14.23 -8.56
C GLU A 105 11.55 13.03 -8.49
N VAL A 106 11.83 12.03 -9.30
CA VAL A 106 11.00 10.82 -9.45
C VAL A 106 11.77 9.60 -8.99
N LYS A 107 11.13 8.76 -8.18
CA LYS A 107 11.65 7.45 -7.80
C LYS A 107 10.60 6.36 -8.05
N LEU A 108 11.07 5.24 -8.59
CA LEU A 108 10.20 4.08 -8.81
C LEU A 108 10.33 3.06 -7.67
N ASN A 109 11.52 2.49 -7.51
CA ASN A 109 11.84 1.51 -6.47
C ASN A 109 13.23 1.74 -5.87
N SER A 110 13.94 2.75 -6.34
CA SER A 110 15.26 3.16 -5.86
C SER A 110 15.13 4.10 -4.67
N GLY A 111 16.14 4.11 -3.80
CA GLY A 111 16.32 5.19 -2.82
C GLY A 111 16.92 6.43 -3.47
N LEU A 112 17.19 7.47 -2.68
CA LEU A 112 17.99 8.60 -3.10
C LEU A 112 19.40 8.12 -3.45
N SER A 113 20.00 8.69 -4.49
CA SER A 113 21.36 8.33 -4.94
C SER A 113 22.44 8.74 -3.93
N SER A 114 22.16 9.75 -3.11
CA SER A 114 23.00 10.19 -1.99
C SER A 114 22.15 10.94 -0.96
N ASP A 115 22.65 11.05 0.28
CA ASP A 115 21.96 11.74 1.38
C ASP A 115 21.79 13.25 1.12
N ASP A 116 22.54 13.83 0.20
CA ASP A 116 22.48 15.26 -0.15
C ASP A 116 21.74 15.53 -1.46
N GLN A 117 21.20 14.53 -2.14
CA GLN A 117 20.58 14.68 -3.46
C GLN A 117 19.50 15.77 -3.46
N LEU A 118 18.48 15.68 -2.63
CA LEU A 118 17.38 16.66 -2.58
C LEU A 118 17.84 18.05 -2.12
N ILE A 119 18.91 18.12 -1.34
CA ILE A 119 19.50 19.40 -0.91
C ILE A 119 20.14 20.10 -2.12
N ARG A 120 20.89 19.37 -2.95
CA ARG A 120 21.47 19.90 -4.19
C ARG A 120 20.39 20.28 -5.20
N GLU A 121 19.34 19.50 -5.32
CA GLU A 121 18.22 19.81 -6.20
C GLU A 121 17.48 21.09 -5.78
N ALA A 122 17.34 21.33 -4.48
CA ALA A 122 16.83 22.60 -3.96
C ALA A 122 17.77 23.77 -4.28
N GLU A 123 19.11 23.58 -4.24
CA GLU A 123 20.10 24.57 -4.67
C GLU A 123 20.00 24.85 -6.17
N ILE A 124 19.87 23.81 -7.00
CA ILE A 124 19.65 23.97 -8.46
C ILE A 124 18.40 24.80 -8.72
N LEU A 125 17.29 24.54 -7.99
CA LEU A 125 16.09 25.34 -8.12
C LEU A 125 16.32 26.82 -7.72
N CYS A 126 17.09 27.06 -6.67
CA CYS A 126 17.43 28.44 -6.26
C CYS A 126 18.20 29.19 -7.35
N ASP A 127 19.09 28.51 -8.05
CA ASP A 127 19.87 29.11 -9.13
C ASP A 127 19.04 29.32 -10.40
N LEU A 128 18.13 28.38 -10.73
CA LEU A 128 17.32 28.45 -11.95
C LEU A 128 16.08 29.37 -11.86
N ALA A 129 15.51 29.47 -10.67
CA ALA A 129 14.22 30.15 -10.50
C ALA A 129 14.32 31.65 -10.31
N GLU A 130 15.54 32.20 -10.10
CA GLU A 130 15.75 33.63 -9.85
C GLU A 130 14.82 34.15 -8.74
N ASP A 131 13.92 35.07 -9.09
CA ASP A 131 12.96 35.71 -8.15
C ASP A 131 11.61 34.98 -8.04
N LYS A 132 11.43 33.85 -8.75
CA LYS A 132 10.18 33.07 -8.72
C LYS A 132 10.06 32.24 -7.45
N GLU A 133 8.84 31.87 -7.10
CA GLU A 133 8.59 30.87 -6.06
C GLU A 133 9.12 29.49 -6.48
N LYS A 134 9.60 28.72 -5.51
CA LYS A 134 10.33 27.46 -5.73
C LYS A 134 9.61 26.31 -5.07
N ILE A 135 9.27 25.31 -5.86
CA ILE A 135 8.65 24.08 -5.38
C ILE A 135 9.55 22.90 -5.75
N LEU A 136 10.01 22.13 -4.77
CA LEU A 136 10.63 20.83 -5.02
C LEU A 136 9.57 19.76 -4.73
N LEU A 137 9.17 19.04 -5.76
CA LEU A 137 8.18 17.97 -5.72
C LEU A 137 8.88 16.61 -5.81
N PHE A 138 8.79 15.82 -4.75
CA PHE A 138 9.30 14.45 -4.73
C PHE A 138 8.18 13.46 -5.08
N ILE A 139 8.39 12.59 -6.06
CA ILE A 139 7.43 11.58 -6.49
C ILE A 139 8.02 10.19 -6.31
N ALA A 140 7.39 9.36 -5.47
CA ALA A 140 7.82 7.98 -5.20
C ALA A 140 6.63 7.13 -4.73
N GLY A 141 6.85 5.90 -4.29
CA GLY A 141 5.86 5.15 -3.53
C GLY A 141 5.56 5.82 -2.17
N HIS A 142 4.36 5.67 -1.65
CA HIS A 142 3.85 6.40 -0.48
C HIS A 142 4.80 6.34 0.74
N GLU A 143 5.25 5.16 1.15
CA GLU A 143 6.16 5.01 2.31
C GLU A 143 7.48 5.77 2.12
N SER A 144 8.04 5.73 0.90
CA SER A 144 9.26 6.46 0.57
C SER A 144 9.02 7.97 0.64
N CYS A 145 7.89 8.45 0.11
CA CYS A 145 7.51 9.87 0.16
C CYS A 145 7.45 10.40 1.59
N VAL A 146 6.71 9.72 2.47
CA VAL A 146 6.55 10.12 3.88
C VAL A 146 7.89 10.13 4.62
N SER A 147 8.69 9.08 4.44
CA SER A 147 10.00 8.96 5.09
C SER A 147 10.97 10.08 4.63
N VAL A 148 11.05 10.31 3.32
CA VAL A 148 11.92 11.34 2.73
C VAL A 148 11.44 12.74 3.13
N TYR A 149 10.14 13.00 3.09
CA TYR A 149 9.59 14.29 3.49
C TYR A 149 9.92 14.63 4.94
N ARG A 150 9.73 13.68 5.87
CA ARG A 150 10.08 13.88 7.29
C ARG A 150 11.56 14.18 7.50
N ALA A 151 12.43 13.52 6.75
CA ALA A 151 13.88 13.71 6.86
C ALA A 151 14.36 15.07 6.33
N TYR A 152 13.81 15.55 5.22
CA TYR A 152 14.38 16.68 4.47
C TYR A 152 13.60 17.99 4.56
N LYS A 153 12.30 17.98 4.96
CA LYS A 153 11.44 19.18 4.96
C LYS A 153 12.05 20.39 5.68
N ALA A 154 12.70 20.17 6.82
CA ALA A 154 13.26 21.26 7.61
C ALA A 154 14.52 21.87 7.00
N VAL A 155 15.32 21.08 6.29
CA VAL A 155 16.58 21.54 5.67
C VAL A 155 16.26 22.29 4.38
N ILE A 156 15.41 21.73 3.53
CA ILE A 156 15.02 22.34 2.24
C ILE A 156 14.24 23.66 2.48
N ARG A 157 13.34 23.71 3.47
CA ARG A 157 12.64 24.95 3.84
C ARG A 157 13.59 26.10 4.20
N LYS A 158 14.74 25.81 4.82
CA LYS A 158 15.75 26.82 5.15
C LYS A 158 16.41 27.45 3.93
N GLN A 159 16.35 26.78 2.77
CA GLN A 159 16.84 27.30 1.49
C GLN A 159 15.75 28.16 0.78
N GLY A 160 14.58 28.33 1.37
CA GLY A 160 13.48 29.08 0.76
C GLY A 160 12.72 28.29 -0.31
N VAL A 161 12.82 26.97 -0.32
CA VAL A 161 12.15 26.08 -1.26
C VAL A 161 10.95 25.40 -0.56
N CYS A 162 9.79 25.43 -1.20
CA CYS A 162 8.60 24.71 -0.79
C CYS A 162 8.76 23.24 -1.14
N PHE A 163 9.09 22.40 -0.16
CA PHE A 163 9.24 20.96 -0.38
C PHE A 163 7.92 20.23 -0.13
N VAL A 164 7.46 19.51 -1.14
CA VAL A 164 6.23 18.70 -1.11
C VAL A 164 6.46 17.35 -1.77
N PHE A 165 5.57 16.40 -1.52
CA PHE A 165 5.57 15.13 -2.23
C PHE A 165 4.20 14.78 -2.79
N ALA A 166 4.18 13.97 -3.84
CA ALA A 166 3.00 13.28 -4.34
C ALA A 166 3.36 11.81 -4.53
N SER A 167 2.68 10.91 -3.83
CA SER A 167 2.94 9.48 -4.08
C SER A 167 2.35 9.05 -5.43
N TRP A 168 2.95 8.02 -6.04
CA TRP A 168 2.38 7.43 -7.25
C TRP A 168 0.97 6.90 -7.02
N GLU A 169 0.67 6.45 -5.80
CA GLU A 169 -0.66 6.03 -5.35
C GLU A 169 -1.65 7.20 -5.36
N ASP A 170 -1.25 8.37 -4.82
CA ASP A 170 -2.09 9.58 -4.80
C ASP A 170 -2.31 10.14 -6.21
N ILE A 171 -1.25 10.13 -7.04
CA ILE A 171 -1.34 10.50 -8.46
C ILE A 171 -2.32 9.58 -9.20
N LEU A 172 -2.23 8.27 -8.97
CA LEU A 172 -3.13 7.29 -9.57
C LEU A 172 -4.59 7.52 -9.13
N GLN A 173 -4.80 7.78 -7.84
CA GLN A 173 -6.14 8.09 -7.31
C GLN A 173 -6.68 9.37 -7.92
N SER A 174 -5.89 10.44 -7.96
CA SER A 174 -6.28 11.71 -8.59
C SER A 174 -6.71 11.52 -10.06
N MET A 175 -5.96 10.73 -10.84
CA MET A 175 -6.34 10.42 -12.23
C MET A 175 -7.65 9.61 -12.33
N LYS A 176 -7.87 8.65 -11.42
CA LYS A 176 -9.12 7.89 -11.36
C LYS A 176 -10.30 8.80 -11.04
N ASP A 177 -10.14 9.73 -10.10
CA ASP A 177 -11.18 10.68 -9.72
C ASP A 177 -11.53 11.61 -10.89
N LEU A 178 -10.55 12.07 -11.67
CA LEU A 178 -10.78 12.85 -12.88
C LEU A 178 -11.58 12.07 -13.95
N LEU A 179 -11.33 10.78 -14.10
CA LEU A 179 -12.06 9.93 -15.05
C LEU A 179 -13.50 9.62 -14.60
N ASN A 180 -13.73 9.48 -13.29
CA ASN A 180 -15.00 9.08 -12.68
C ASN A 180 -15.85 10.27 -12.21
N GLY A 181 -15.26 11.45 -12.04
CA GLY A 181 -15.95 12.66 -11.59
C GLY A 181 -17.05 13.07 -12.58
N GLY A 182 -18.13 13.66 -12.06
CA GLY A 182 -19.29 14.11 -12.84
C GLY A 182 -18.95 15.11 -13.97
N ASP A 183 -17.77 15.71 -13.92
CA ASP A 183 -17.17 16.57 -14.95
C ASP A 183 -16.42 15.78 -16.06
N GLY A 184 -16.53 14.47 -16.06
CA GLY A 184 -15.93 13.62 -17.11
C GLY A 184 -16.39 13.96 -18.54
N SER A 185 -17.47 14.73 -18.70
CA SER A 185 -17.89 15.33 -19.98
C SER A 185 -16.95 16.44 -20.48
N LYS A 186 -16.09 16.98 -19.62
CA LYS A 186 -15.11 18.04 -19.93
C LYS A 186 -14.02 17.54 -20.88
N TYR A 187 -13.61 16.26 -20.75
CA TYR A 187 -12.50 15.69 -21.51
C TYR A 187 -12.93 15.18 -22.88
N THR A 188 -12.14 15.46 -23.89
CA THR A 188 -12.26 14.82 -25.20
C THR A 188 -11.95 13.30 -25.07
N SER A 189 -12.42 12.50 -26.04
CA SER A 189 -12.12 11.06 -26.05
C SER A 189 -10.62 10.76 -26.05
N GLY A 190 -9.81 11.60 -26.71
CA GLY A 190 -8.35 11.46 -26.73
C GLY A 190 -7.72 11.74 -25.37
N GLN A 191 -8.14 12.81 -24.67
CA GLN A 191 -7.66 13.13 -23.33
C GLN A 191 -8.03 12.02 -22.32
N ARG A 192 -9.27 11.52 -22.36
CA ARG A 192 -9.69 10.38 -21.52
C ARG A 192 -8.86 9.14 -21.78
N LEU A 193 -8.53 8.86 -23.05
CA LEU A 193 -7.68 7.72 -23.41
C LEU A 193 -6.26 7.88 -22.84
N MET A 194 -5.66 9.08 -22.94
CA MET A 194 -4.33 9.35 -22.39
C MET A 194 -4.31 9.15 -20.87
N ILE A 195 -5.26 9.71 -20.13
CA ILE A 195 -5.36 9.51 -18.67
C ILE A 195 -5.60 8.03 -18.35
N SER A 196 -6.49 7.34 -19.09
CA SER A 196 -6.76 5.92 -18.91
C SER A 196 -5.53 5.03 -19.12
N ASP A 197 -4.69 5.36 -20.10
CA ASP A 197 -3.46 4.61 -20.37
C ASP A 197 -2.41 4.85 -19.27
N LEU A 198 -2.31 6.06 -18.73
CA LEU A 198 -1.47 6.35 -17.56
C LEU A 198 -1.97 5.64 -16.29
N VAL A 199 -3.29 5.60 -16.07
CA VAL A 199 -3.90 4.79 -14.99
C VAL A 199 -3.49 3.32 -15.12
N LYS A 200 -3.60 2.73 -16.31
CA LYS A 200 -3.16 1.35 -16.57
C LYS A 200 -1.66 1.16 -16.34
N LEU A 201 -0.85 2.16 -16.76
CA LEU A 201 0.60 2.13 -16.57
C LEU A 201 0.94 2.07 -15.07
N LEU A 202 0.43 3.01 -14.27
CA LEU A 202 0.70 3.06 -12.82
C LEU A 202 0.12 1.84 -12.09
N THR A 203 -1.05 1.36 -12.48
CA THR A 203 -1.62 0.12 -11.95
C THR A 203 -0.71 -1.09 -12.22
N ARG A 204 -0.16 -1.21 -13.45
CA ARG A 204 0.83 -2.26 -13.78
C ARG A 204 2.12 -2.14 -12.99
N LYS A 205 2.52 -0.92 -12.65
CA LYS A 205 3.70 -0.68 -11.79
C LYS A 205 3.45 -1.01 -10.33
N GLY A 206 2.20 -1.25 -9.94
CA GLY A 206 1.84 -1.67 -8.58
C GLY A 206 1.41 -0.55 -7.66
N PHE A 207 1.22 0.67 -8.16
CA PHE A 207 0.82 1.83 -7.38
C PHE A 207 -0.69 1.93 -7.09
N ASP A 208 -1.45 0.89 -7.36
CA ASP A 208 -2.86 0.88 -7.04
C ASP A 208 -3.04 0.68 -5.53
N THR A 209 -3.61 1.67 -4.81
CA THR A 209 -3.90 1.56 -3.39
C THR A 209 -4.88 0.42 -3.13
N PHE A 210 -4.89 -0.11 -1.91
CA PHE A 210 -5.89 -1.10 -1.54
C PHE A 210 -7.29 -0.46 -1.57
N LEU A 211 -8.14 -0.93 -2.47
CA LEU A 211 -9.55 -0.54 -2.53
C LEU A 211 -10.44 -1.66 -2.01
N SER A 212 -10.21 -2.89 -2.46
CA SER A 212 -10.90 -4.10 -1.98
C SER A 212 -10.13 -5.35 -2.41
N MET A 213 -10.46 -6.48 -1.81
CA MET A 213 -9.90 -7.78 -2.21
C MET A 213 -10.30 -8.18 -3.62
N THR A 214 -11.43 -7.69 -4.13
CA THR A 214 -11.91 -7.94 -5.49
C THR A 214 -11.42 -6.90 -6.52
N ASN A 215 -10.63 -5.91 -6.09
CA ASN A 215 -10.16 -4.87 -7.00
C ASN A 215 -9.34 -5.44 -8.17
N GLY A 216 -9.77 -5.12 -9.39
CA GLY A 216 -9.15 -5.62 -10.63
C GLY A 216 -9.52 -7.08 -10.97
N ILE A 217 -10.39 -7.73 -10.21
CA ILE A 217 -10.90 -9.08 -10.46
C ILE A 217 -12.36 -8.96 -10.90
N SER A 218 -12.67 -9.30 -12.16
CA SER A 218 -14.06 -9.32 -12.62
C SER A 218 -14.76 -10.60 -12.19
N ASN A 219 -16.09 -10.54 -12.00
CA ASN A 219 -16.90 -11.73 -11.72
C ASN A 219 -16.73 -12.78 -12.84
N GLU A 220 -16.64 -12.34 -14.10
CA GLU A 220 -16.37 -13.22 -15.22
C GLU A 220 -15.02 -13.95 -15.09
N SER A 221 -13.98 -13.27 -14.61
CA SER A 221 -12.68 -13.89 -14.36
C SER A 221 -12.72 -14.89 -13.22
N ILE A 222 -13.50 -14.63 -12.17
CA ILE A 222 -13.70 -15.55 -11.05
C ILE A 222 -14.44 -16.80 -11.53
N GLU A 223 -15.54 -16.64 -12.25
CA GLU A 223 -16.31 -17.75 -12.76
C GLU A 223 -15.47 -18.63 -13.70
N LYS A 224 -14.80 -18.04 -14.68
CA LYS A 224 -13.96 -18.78 -15.65
C LYS A 224 -12.74 -19.43 -14.96
N GLY A 225 -12.15 -18.77 -13.96
CA GLY A 225 -11.06 -19.34 -13.16
C GLY A 225 -11.53 -20.51 -12.29
N GLY A 226 -12.72 -20.39 -11.68
CA GLY A 226 -13.33 -21.45 -10.88
C GLY A 226 -13.62 -22.72 -11.69
N TYR A 227 -14.09 -22.58 -12.91
CA TYR A 227 -14.29 -23.73 -13.81
C TYR A 227 -13.00 -24.48 -14.13
N PHE A 228 -11.88 -23.79 -14.28
CA PHE A 228 -10.58 -24.44 -14.48
C PHE A 228 -10.16 -25.31 -13.31
N MET A 229 -10.41 -24.85 -12.08
CA MET A 229 -10.05 -25.61 -10.87
C MET A 229 -10.98 -26.82 -10.62
N ALA A 230 -12.24 -26.75 -11.08
CA ALA A 230 -13.25 -27.77 -10.83
C ALA A 230 -13.30 -28.90 -11.87
N ASP A 231 -12.98 -28.64 -13.15
CA ASP A 231 -13.26 -29.55 -14.28
C ASP A 231 -12.07 -29.78 -15.21
N HIS A 232 -11.02 -30.42 -14.70
CA HIS A 232 -9.79 -30.76 -15.46
C HIS A 232 -10.00 -31.78 -16.59
N LYS A 233 -11.15 -32.40 -16.73
CA LYS A 233 -11.28 -33.60 -17.55
C LYS A 233 -11.91 -33.43 -18.92
N ASN A 234 -12.56 -32.33 -19.24
CA ASN A 234 -13.41 -32.26 -20.43
C ASN A 234 -13.35 -31.00 -21.31
N ASN A 235 -12.37 -30.07 -21.13
CA ASN A 235 -12.45 -28.79 -21.81
C ASN A 235 -11.29 -28.53 -22.79
N THR A 236 -11.63 -28.34 -24.07
CA THR A 236 -10.68 -28.03 -25.14
C THR A 236 -10.17 -26.58 -25.15
N ASP A 237 -10.63 -25.72 -24.22
CA ASP A 237 -10.22 -24.31 -24.10
C ASP A 237 -9.36 -24.04 -22.84
N ASP A 238 -8.50 -25.00 -22.49
CA ASP A 238 -7.67 -25.00 -21.29
C ASP A 238 -6.79 -23.76 -21.12
N THR A 239 -6.36 -23.15 -22.24
CA THR A 239 -5.39 -22.05 -22.17
C THR A 239 -6.01 -20.74 -21.67
N THR A 240 -7.25 -20.46 -22.05
CA THR A 240 -7.95 -19.23 -21.62
C THR A 240 -8.36 -19.35 -20.16
N ASN A 241 -8.87 -20.50 -19.75
CA ASN A 241 -9.27 -20.78 -18.37
C ASN A 241 -8.05 -20.77 -17.43
N TYR A 242 -6.93 -21.35 -17.86
CA TYR A 242 -5.66 -21.29 -17.12
C TYR A 242 -5.19 -19.83 -16.92
N ARG A 243 -5.21 -19.00 -17.97
CA ARG A 243 -4.83 -17.59 -17.88
C ARG A 243 -5.72 -16.82 -16.93
N ASN A 244 -7.03 -17.06 -16.96
CA ASN A 244 -7.97 -16.42 -16.03
C ASN A 244 -7.72 -16.85 -14.59
N ALA A 245 -7.52 -18.13 -14.32
CA ALA A 245 -7.17 -18.65 -13.00
C ALA A 245 -5.85 -18.05 -12.49
N ALA A 246 -4.81 -18.07 -13.33
CA ALA A 246 -3.52 -17.46 -13.00
C ALA A 246 -3.64 -15.96 -12.74
N TYR A 247 -4.47 -15.25 -13.50
CA TYR A 247 -4.74 -13.82 -13.30
C TYR A 247 -5.46 -13.55 -11.97
N VAL A 248 -6.51 -14.33 -11.65
CA VAL A 248 -7.23 -14.20 -10.36
C VAL A 248 -6.29 -14.44 -9.19
N VAL A 249 -5.49 -15.51 -9.22
CA VAL A 249 -4.49 -15.80 -8.19
C VAL A 249 -3.50 -14.65 -8.05
N PHE A 250 -2.92 -14.19 -9.16
CA PHE A 250 -1.98 -13.08 -9.15
C PHE A 250 -2.58 -11.80 -8.56
N MET A 251 -3.82 -11.44 -8.95
CA MET A 251 -4.50 -10.26 -8.42
C MET A 251 -4.87 -10.41 -6.95
N THR A 252 -5.26 -11.61 -6.52
CA THR A 252 -5.52 -11.89 -5.11
C THR A 252 -4.28 -11.65 -4.25
N TYR A 253 -3.13 -12.20 -4.65
CA TYR A 253 -1.86 -11.95 -3.93
C TYR A 253 -1.49 -10.48 -3.90
N LYS A 254 -1.67 -9.78 -5.02
CA LYS A 254 -1.42 -8.35 -5.11
C LYS A 254 -2.32 -7.55 -4.16
N ASN A 255 -3.59 -7.91 -4.08
CA ASN A 255 -4.53 -7.27 -3.16
C ASN A 255 -4.22 -7.60 -1.69
N VAL A 256 -3.77 -8.83 -1.38
CA VAL A 256 -3.29 -9.20 -0.03
C VAL A 256 -2.06 -8.36 0.37
N GLU A 257 -1.09 -8.16 -0.52
CA GLU A 257 0.07 -7.30 -0.23
C GLU A 257 -0.36 -5.85 0.03
N LYS A 258 -1.27 -5.31 -0.77
CA LYS A 258 -1.80 -3.96 -0.57
C LYS A 258 -2.62 -3.83 0.72
N LEU A 259 -3.42 -4.84 1.05
CA LEU A 259 -4.16 -4.90 2.30
C LEU A 259 -3.21 -4.87 3.50
N ARG A 260 -2.12 -5.64 3.44
CA ARG A 260 -1.07 -5.62 4.46
C ARG A 260 -0.49 -4.22 4.66
N GLU A 261 -0.10 -3.55 3.58
CA GLU A 261 0.47 -2.20 3.67
C GLU A 261 -0.57 -1.19 4.20
N ALA A 262 -1.84 -1.32 3.80
CA ALA A 262 -2.91 -0.46 4.30
C ALA A 262 -3.14 -0.65 5.82
N ILE A 263 -3.18 -1.90 6.31
CA ILE A 263 -3.32 -2.19 7.75
C ILE A 263 -2.10 -1.71 8.53
N LYS A 264 -0.89 -1.94 7.99
CA LYS A 264 0.34 -1.46 8.60
C LYS A 264 0.35 0.07 8.69
N SER A 265 0.03 0.77 7.62
CA SER A 265 -0.06 2.25 7.61
C SER A 265 -1.08 2.76 8.63
N GLU A 266 -2.25 2.13 8.75
CA GLU A 266 -3.24 2.49 9.77
C GLU A 266 -2.72 2.27 11.19
N SER A 267 -1.89 1.23 11.42
CA SER A 267 -1.27 0.99 12.74
C SER A 267 -0.20 2.04 13.11
N GLU A 268 0.34 2.75 12.13
CA GLU A 268 1.34 3.81 12.31
C GLU A 268 0.70 5.20 12.50
N ASN A 269 -0.63 5.32 12.36
CA ASN A 269 -1.35 6.57 12.54
C ASN A 269 -1.33 7.05 14.01
N GLU A 270 -1.29 8.36 14.21
CA GLU A 270 -1.33 8.97 15.53
C GLU A 270 -2.60 8.56 16.29
N GLY A 271 -2.43 7.99 17.48
CA GLY A 271 -3.51 7.48 18.33
C GLY A 271 -3.84 6.00 18.17
N CYS A 272 -3.21 5.26 17.23
CA CYS A 272 -3.30 3.82 17.20
C CYS A 272 -2.40 3.20 18.28
N GLU A 273 -2.99 2.35 19.14
CA GLU A 273 -2.27 1.69 20.25
C GLU A 273 -1.61 0.37 19.83
N TYR A 274 -1.79 -0.04 18.57
CA TYR A 274 -1.29 -1.31 18.04
C TYR A 274 -0.06 -1.08 17.18
N THR A 275 1.04 -1.75 17.51
CA THR A 275 2.30 -1.67 16.77
C THR A 275 2.49 -2.89 15.90
N PHE A 276 2.70 -2.70 14.62
CA PHE A 276 3.03 -3.77 13.69
C PHE A 276 4.41 -4.37 14.03
N ILE A 277 4.46 -5.69 14.23
CA ILE A 277 5.70 -6.40 14.58
C ILE A 277 6.39 -6.85 13.28
N LYS A 278 7.60 -6.35 13.02
CA LYS A 278 8.43 -6.84 11.92
C LYS A 278 8.91 -8.26 12.23
N ASN A 279 8.64 -9.19 11.36
CA ASN A 279 9.22 -10.52 11.43
C ASN A 279 10.74 -10.43 11.22
N GLN A 280 11.51 -11.09 12.08
CA GLN A 280 12.98 -11.04 12.05
C GLN A 280 13.59 -11.87 10.89
N ASN A 281 12.82 -12.74 10.26
CA ASN A 281 13.27 -13.56 9.14
C ASN A 281 12.92 -12.88 7.80
N LYS A 282 13.92 -12.52 6.99
CA LYS A 282 13.73 -11.79 5.72
C LYS A 282 12.75 -12.47 4.76
N ASN A 283 12.71 -13.79 4.72
CA ASN A 283 11.74 -14.52 3.89
C ASN A 283 10.34 -14.53 4.51
N LYS A 284 10.22 -14.29 5.82
CA LYS A 284 8.99 -14.23 6.62
C LYS A 284 8.56 -12.80 6.95
N GLU A 285 9.35 -11.78 6.56
CA GLU A 285 9.00 -10.36 6.75
C GLU A 285 7.67 -10.02 6.07
N LYS A 286 7.30 -10.75 5.02
CA LYS A 286 6.03 -10.59 4.32
C LYS A 286 4.86 -11.32 4.98
N GLY A 287 5.12 -12.10 6.06
CA GLY A 287 4.08 -12.84 6.77
C GLY A 287 3.49 -14.00 5.96
N TYR A 288 4.28 -14.64 5.11
CA TYR A 288 3.85 -15.84 4.39
C TYR A 288 4.99 -16.83 4.21
N GLU A 289 4.65 -18.11 4.10
CA GLU A 289 5.55 -19.17 3.67
C GLU A 289 5.30 -19.54 2.21
N TYR A 290 6.38 -19.91 1.49
CA TYR A 290 6.26 -20.52 0.19
C TYR A 290 6.15 -22.03 0.37
N PRO A 291 4.98 -22.66 0.17
CA PRO A 291 4.88 -24.09 0.11
C PRO A 291 5.72 -24.61 -1.06
N ALA A 292 6.13 -25.86 -1.00
CA ALA A 292 6.98 -26.50 -2.03
C ALA A 292 6.41 -26.41 -3.46
N ALA A 293 5.12 -26.11 -3.61
CA ALA A 293 4.43 -25.90 -4.87
C ALA A 293 4.40 -24.44 -5.36
N GLY A 294 5.01 -23.48 -4.63
CA GLY A 294 5.06 -22.06 -5.01
C GLY A 294 3.79 -21.26 -4.81
N MET A 295 2.74 -21.83 -4.20
CA MET A 295 1.51 -21.11 -3.85
C MET A 295 1.42 -20.95 -2.33
N VAL A 296 1.17 -19.75 -1.86
CA VAL A 296 0.94 -19.44 -0.45
C VAL A 296 -0.56 -19.48 -0.20
N ASN A 297 -0.98 -20.26 0.80
CA ASN A 297 -2.38 -20.37 1.19
C ASN A 297 -2.72 -19.57 2.44
N ASP A 298 -1.70 -19.18 3.22
CA ASP A 298 -1.85 -18.61 4.53
C ASP A 298 -0.93 -17.39 4.69
N PHE A 299 -1.48 -16.30 5.24
CA PHE A 299 -0.76 -15.08 5.57
C PHE A 299 -1.09 -14.71 7.00
N TRP A 300 -0.10 -14.26 7.76
CA TRP A 300 -0.30 -13.75 9.11
C TRP A 300 0.52 -12.50 9.35
N TRP A 301 -0.06 -11.54 10.05
CA TRP A 301 0.57 -10.28 10.42
C TRP A 301 0.35 -10.05 11.91
N LEU A 302 1.42 -9.74 12.61
CA LEU A 302 1.42 -9.64 14.07
C LEU A 302 1.43 -8.18 14.52
N PHE A 303 0.73 -7.93 15.61
CA PHE A 303 0.65 -6.64 16.27
C PHE A 303 0.83 -6.82 17.77
N SER A 304 1.45 -5.83 18.43
CA SER A 304 1.54 -5.76 19.88
C SER A 304 0.83 -4.51 20.39
N LYS A 305 0.25 -4.63 21.57
CA LYS A 305 -0.28 -3.51 22.35
C LYS A 305 0.34 -3.58 23.73
N GLU A 306 0.89 -2.46 24.22
CA GLU A 306 1.37 -2.38 25.60
C GLU A 306 0.18 -2.48 26.56
N ALA A 307 0.29 -3.38 27.52
CA ALA A 307 -0.75 -3.49 28.55
C ALA A 307 -0.63 -2.33 29.55
N ASN A 308 -1.75 -1.74 29.93
CA ASN A 308 -1.83 -0.65 30.93
C ASN A 308 -1.45 -1.07 32.36
N THR A 309 -0.87 -2.27 32.55
CA THR A 309 -0.55 -2.84 33.87
C THR A 309 0.72 -2.30 34.52
N GLY A 310 1.50 -1.46 33.82
CA GLY A 310 2.78 -0.93 34.34
C GLY A 310 3.91 -1.96 34.43
N ASN A 311 3.66 -3.23 34.13
CA ASN A 311 4.64 -4.32 34.24
C ASN A 311 5.34 -4.64 32.93
N GLY A 312 5.08 -3.89 31.85
CA GLY A 312 5.65 -4.14 30.52
C GLY A 312 5.07 -5.38 29.82
N ASP A 313 3.91 -5.87 30.28
CA ASP A 313 3.20 -6.95 29.63
C ASP A 313 2.65 -6.48 28.28
N THR A 314 2.86 -7.27 27.23
CA THR A 314 2.36 -6.99 25.89
C THR A 314 1.33 -8.03 25.50
N SER A 315 0.18 -7.56 25.02
CA SER A 315 -0.79 -8.44 24.38
C SER A 315 -0.46 -8.61 22.89
N LEU A 316 -0.63 -9.82 22.38
CA LEU A 316 -0.36 -10.16 20.99
C LEU A 316 -1.65 -10.30 20.20
N TYR A 317 -1.71 -9.61 19.07
CA TYR A 317 -2.81 -9.65 18.12
C TYR A 317 -2.29 -10.11 16.76
N ALA A 318 -3.16 -10.65 15.93
CA ALA A 318 -2.80 -10.99 14.57
C ALA A 318 -3.97 -10.83 13.60
N VAL A 319 -3.61 -10.68 12.34
CA VAL A 319 -4.50 -10.88 11.20
C VAL A 319 -3.99 -12.11 10.45
N ASN A 320 -4.87 -13.10 10.25
CA ASN A 320 -4.60 -14.27 9.43
C ASN A 320 -5.51 -14.27 8.21
N ILE A 321 -4.95 -14.62 7.06
CA ILE A 321 -5.70 -14.78 5.81
C ILE A 321 -5.52 -16.21 5.34
N PHE A 322 -6.63 -16.91 5.17
CA PHE A 322 -6.67 -18.23 4.60
C PHE A 322 -7.30 -18.17 3.21
N LEU A 323 -6.51 -18.46 2.17
CA LEU A 323 -7.00 -18.45 0.80
C LEU A 323 -7.75 -19.73 0.44
N THR A 324 -7.36 -20.87 1.06
CA THR A 324 -8.04 -22.14 0.91
C THR A 324 -8.03 -22.89 2.23
N ASN A 325 -9.12 -23.54 2.57
CA ASN A 325 -9.15 -24.50 3.67
C ASN A 325 -8.79 -25.88 3.11
N THR A 326 -7.53 -26.30 3.31
CA THR A 326 -6.99 -27.54 2.72
C THR A 326 -7.52 -28.82 3.41
N ASN A 327 -8.21 -28.69 4.53
CA ASN A 327 -8.65 -29.84 5.35
C ASN A 327 -10.13 -30.23 5.15
N GLU A 328 -10.88 -29.53 4.29
CA GLU A 328 -12.27 -29.85 4.04
C GLU A 328 -12.48 -30.23 2.56
N ALA A 329 -13.35 -31.22 2.35
CA ALA A 329 -13.74 -31.71 1.03
C ALA A 329 -14.54 -30.65 0.21
N ASP A 330 -14.90 -29.54 0.84
CA ASP A 330 -15.58 -28.40 0.25
C ASP A 330 -14.68 -27.15 0.41
N PRO A 331 -14.23 -26.51 -0.68
CA PRO A 331 -13.42 -25.31 -0.56
C PRO A 331 -14.26 -24.22 0.10
N SER A 332 -14.06 -24.03 1.40
CA SER A 332 -14.67 -22.92 2.14
C SER A 332 -14.22 -21.59 1.54
N GLU A 333 -15.08 -20.59 1.62
CA GLU A 333 -14.75 -19.24 1.19
C GLU A 333 -13.45 -18.76 1.87
N PRO A 334 -12.60 -18.01 1.17
CA PRO A 334 -11.40 -17.43 1.77
C PRO A 334 -11.75 -16.59 3.01
N ILE A 335 -10.99 -16.78 4.09
CA ILE A 335 -11.27 -16.18 5.39
C ILE A 335 -10.23 -15.12 5.71
N PHE A 336 -10.72 -13.99 6.24
CA PHE A 336 -9.93 -12.97 6.90
C PHE A 336 -10.21 -13.04 8.41
N ARG A 337 -9.23 -13.48 9.20
CA ARG A 337 -9.35 -13.68 10.62
C ARG A 337 -8.63 -12.61 11.41
N VAL A 338 -9.32 -11.99 12.35
CA VAL A 338 -8.76 -11.03 13.31
C VAL A 338 -8.72 -11.70 14.67
N LEU A 339 -7.55 -11.77 15.33
CA LEU A 339 -7.40 -12.55 16.56
C LEU A 339 -6.53 -11.88 17.61
N ARG A 340 -6.75 -12.27 18.88
CA ARG A 340 -5.91 -11.97 20.05
C ARG A 340 -5.47 -13.27 20.71
N TYR A 341 -4.19 -13.41 20.94
CA TYR A 341 -3.63 -14.50 21.74
C TYR A 341 -3.59 -14.15 23.21
N ILE A 342 -3.93 -15.11 24.05
CA ILE A 342 -3.85 -15.01 25.49
C ILE A 342 -2.63 -15.80 25.98
N SER A 343 -1.74 -15.11 26.70
CA SER A 343 -0.60 -15.71 27.35
C SER A 343 -0.52 -15.23 28.79
N PRO A 344 -0.34 -16.13 29.78
CA PRO A 344 -0.20 -15.75 31.20
C PRO A 344 1.16 -15.13 31.51
N ASN A 345 2.12 -15.24 30.63
CA ASN A 345 3.46 -14.70 30.76
C ASN A 345 3.74 -13.71 29.62
N ALA A 346 4.60 -12.74 29.89
CA ALA A 346 5.09 -11.83 28.87
C ALA A 346 5.56 -12.62 27.64
N ILE A 347 5.13 -12.19 26.46
CA ILE A 347 5.41 -12.86 25.20
C ILE A 347 6.91 -13.09 25.07
N SER A 348 7.31 -14.33 24.93
CA SER A 348 8.70 -14.69 24.67
C SER A 348 9.14 -14.00 23.37
N LYS A 349 10.31 -13.34 23.40
CA LYS A 349 10.93 -12.69 22.21
C LYS A 349 11.16 -13.66 21.03
N ASN A 350 10.95 -14.94 21.24
CA ASN A 350 11.15 -16.01 20.27
C ASN A 350 9.86 -16.46 19.57
N LEU A 351 8.69 -15.89 19.91
CA LEU A 351 7.45 -16.19 19.20
C LEU A 351 7.50 -15.58 17.79
N THR A 352 7.40 -16.47 16.80
CA THR A 352 7.28 -16.09 15.38
C THR A 352 5.83 -16.23 14.93
N GLY A 353 5.44 -15.57 13.83
CA GLY A 353 4.11 -15.77 13.23
C GLY A 353 3.83 -17.24 12.90
N GLU A 354 4.86 -17.99 12.48
CA GLU A 354 4.81 -19.42 12.20
C GLU A 354 4.40 -20.25 13.43
N ASN A 355 5.07 -20.05 14.56
CA ASN A 355 4.72 -20.75 15.80
C ASN A 355 3.27 -20.47 16.23
N LEU A 356 2.78 -19.24 15.96
CA LEU A 356 1.41 -18.85 16.29
C LEU A 356 0.39 -19.46 15.33
N ALA A 357 0.72 -19.56 14.04
CA ALA A 357 -0.11 -20.25 13.05
C ALA A 357 -0.18 -21.75 13.37
N GLU A 358 0.95 -22.41 13.62
CA GLU A 358 0.99 -23.82 14.03
C GLU A 358 0.20 -24.06 15.31
N ALA A 359 0.37 -23.23 16.35
CA ALA A 359 -0.40 -23.30 17.59
C ALA A 359 -1.91 -23.23 17.33
N PHE A 360 -2.32 -22.46 16.35
CA PHE A 360 -3.71 -22.37 15.96
C PHE A 360 -4.17 -23.64 15.22
N ASP A 361 -3.38 -24.13 14.26
CA ASP A 361 -3.73 -25.27 13.41
C ASP A 361 -3.73 -26.60 14.15
N ASP A 362 -2.76 -26.85 15.03
CA ASP A 362 -2.66 -28.07 15.85
C ASP A 362 -3.87 -28.25 16.78
N ASN A 363 -4.59 -27.16 17.04
CA ASN A 363 -5.78 -27.15 17.87
C ASN A 363 -7.10 -27.06 17.05
N ALA A 364 -7.08 -27.45 15.78
CA ALA A 364 -8.23 -27.33 14.87
C ALA A 364 -9.52 -27.98 15.42
N ASN A 365 -9.41 -29.01 16.26
CA ASN A 365 -10.53 -29.74 16.88
C ASN A 365 -10.80 -29.33 18.34
N ALA A 366 -10.16 -28.26 18.85
CA ALA A 366 -10.44 -27.79 20.20
C ALA A 366 -11.87 -27.26 20.32
N GLU A 367 -12.48 -27.42 21.49
CA GLU A 367 -13.82 -26.88 21.79
C GLU A 367 -13.86 -25.38 21.50
N ARG A 368 -14.90 -24.94 20.79
CA ARG A 368 -15.12 -23.55 20.43
C ARG A 368 -16.28 -23.02 21.26
N ASP A 369 -16.01 -22.01 22.07
CA ASP A 369 -17.07 -21.19 22.64
C ASP A 369 -17.36 -20.03 21.68
N THR A 370 -18.63 -19.83 21.36
CA THR A 370 -19.05 -18.79 20.40
C THR A 370 -20.11 -17.90 21.03
N ARG A 371 -19.98 -16.59 20.80
CA ARG A 371 -20.99 -15.61 21.20
C ARG A 371 -20.98 -14.41 20.27
N ASP A 372 -22.08 -13.69 20.24
CA ASP A 372 -22.14 -12.45 19.46
C ASP A 372 -21.42 -11.30 20.17
N ILE A 373 -20.71 -10.51 19.38
CA ILE A 373 -20.16 -9.19 19.77
C ILE A 373 -20.64 -8.14 18.79
N VAL A 374 -20.71 -6.89 19.24
CA VAL A 374 -21.09 -5.76 18.38
C VAL A 374 -19.88 -4.83 18.24
N VAL A 375 -19.47 -4.59 16.99
CA VAL A 375 -18.42 -3.65 16.61
C VAL A 375 -19.02 -2.65 15.62
N ASP A 376 -19.04 -1.37 15.97
CA ASP A 376 -19.64 -0.29 15.15
C ASP A 376 -21.09 -0.55 14.70
N GLY A 377 -21.88 -1.22 15.53
CA GLY A 377 -23.27 -1.57 15.20
C GLY A 377 -23.42 -2.83 14.33
N ILE A 378 -22.31 -3.48 13.96
CA ILE A 378 -22.31 -4.74 13.21
C ILE A 378 -22.16 -5.89 14.20
N THR A 379 -23.09 -6.84 14.16
CA THR A 379 -23.00 -8.08 14.96
C THR A 379 -22.06 -9.05 14.27
N MET A 380 -21.07 -9.52 15.02
CA MET A 380 -20.05 -10.48 14.57
C MET A 380 -19.99 -11.65 15.54
N MET A 381 -19.65 -12.82 15.05
CA MET A 381 -19.46 -14.00 15.88
C MET A 381 -18.04 -14.00 16.44
N LEU A 382 -17.93 -13.89 17.75
CA LEU A 382 -16.69 -14.09 18.49
C LEU A 382 -16.50 -15.56 18.77
N HIS A 383 -15.35 -16.08 18.43
CA HIS A 383 -14.93 -17.44 18.74
C HIS A 383 -13.83 -17.42 19.80
N ARG A 384 -13.86 -18.41 20.69
CA ARG A 384 -12.76 -18.72 21.59
C ARG A 384 -12.24 -20.12 21.27
N ARG A 385 -10.94 -20.29 21.27
CA ARG A 385 -10.27 -21.56 21.12
C ARG A 385 -9.19 -21.69 22.20
N ASP A 386 -9.20 -22.79 22.96
CA ASP A 386 -8.17 -23.12 23.91
C ASP A 386 -7.01 -23.82 23.20
N ILE A 387 -5.76 -23.45 23.54
CA ILE A 387 -4.55 -24.03 22.98
C ILE A 387 -4.06 -25.11 23.94
N LYS A 388 -4.01 -26.37 23.50
CA LYS A 388 -3.77 -27.54 24.37
C LYS A 388 -2.29 -27.91 24.56
N ASN A 389 -1.39 -27.54 23.64
CA ASN A 389 0.04 -27.87 23.72
C ASN A 389 0.85 -26.70 24.23
N LEU A 390 0.78 -26.44 25.54
CA LEU A 390 1.39 -25.27 26.17
C LEU A 390 2.92 -25.24 26.16
N GLU A 391 3.58 -26.42 26.19
CA GLU A 391 5.03 -26.52 26.28
C GLU A 391 5.74 -26.09 24.99
N ASP A 392 5.14 -26.38 23.85
CA ASP A 392 5.71 -26.10 22.53
C ASP A 392 5.46 -24.62 22.08
N TYR A 393 4.45 -23.95 22.62
CA TYR A 393 3.98 -22.64 22.15
C TYR A 393 4.18 -21.49 23.14
N ALA A 394 5.26 -21.51 23.89
CA ALA A 394 5.70 -20.39 24.73
C ALA A 394 4.64 -19.85 25.72
N GLY A 395 3.79 -20.73 26.23
CA GLY A 395 2.80 -20.38 27.26
C GLY A 395 1.51 -19.76 26.71
N LEU A 396 1.22 -19.88 25.43
CA LEU A 396 -0.09 -19.51 24.88
C LEU A 396 -1.17 -20.45 25.44
N GLN A 397 -2.28 -19.89 25.95
CA GLN A 397 -3.36 -20.67 26.56
C GLN A 397 -4.60 -20.74 25.71
N ALA A 398 -4.91 -19.66 25.02
CA ALA A 398 -6.11 -19.56 24.20
C ALA A 398 -5.98 -18.42 23.18
N CYS A 399 -6.91 -18.37 22.25
CA CYS A 399 -7.12 -17.20 21.43
C CYS A 399 -8.61 -16.85 21.31
N TYR A 400 -8.89 -15.56 21.18
CA TYR A 400 -10.17 -15.04 20.74
C TYR A 400 -10.04 -14.57 19.30
N TYR A 401 -11.03 -14.86 18.46
CA TYR A 401 -11.01 -14.42 17.06
C TYR A 401 -12.40 -14.18 16.47
N VAL A 402 -12.38 -13.40 15.39
CA VAL A 402 -13.53 -13.12 14.52
C VAL A 402 -13.13 -13.46 13.09
N ASP A 403 -13.97 -14.19 12.39
CA ASP A 403 -13.81 -14.51 10.97
C ASP A 403 -14.70 -13.61 10.11
N LEU A 404 -14.10 -13.05 9.05
CA LEU A 404 -14.76 -12.25 8.05
C LEU A 404 -14.54 -12.89 6.67
N PRO A 405 -15.49 -12.78 5.72
CA PRO A 405 -15.24 -13.20 4.36
C PRO A 405 -14.14 -12.33 3.74
N LEU A 406 -13.04 -12.95 3.30
CA LEU A 406 -11.89 -12.18 2.76
C LEU A 406 -12.29 -11.32 1.57
N MET A 407 -13.11 -11.83 0.67
CA MET A 407 -13.50 -11.13 -0.55
C MET A 407 -14.41 -9.92 -0.30
N SER A 408 -14.98 -9.79 0.90
CA SER A 408 -15.78 -8.62 1.29
C SER A 408 -14.94 -7.47 1.87
N ILE A 409 -13.66 -7.72 2.19
CA ILE A 409 -12.79 -6.70 2.81
C ILE A 409 -12.49 -5.57 1.82
N SER A 410 -12.77 -4.36 2.25
CA SER A 410 -12.58 -3.11 1.52
C SER A 410 -11.71 -2.12 2.31
N LYS A 411 -11.40 -0.99 1.72
CA LYS A 411 -10.62 0.08 2.37
C LYS A 411 -11.32 0.60 3.63
N GLU A 412 -12.63 0.67 3.62
CA GLU A 412 -13.45 1.14 4.74
C GLU A 412 -13.33 0.23 5.96
N ASP A 413 -13.05 -1.05 5.75
CA ASP A 413 -12.93 -2.05 6.82
C ASP A 413 -11.59 -1.99 7.56
N ILE A 414 -10.58 -1.29 7.03
CA ILE A 414 -9.24 -1.24 7.65
C ILE A 414 -9.31 -0.72 9.09
N LYS A 415 -10.02 0.36 9.33
CA LYS A 415 -10.20 0.92 10.69
C LYS A 415 -11.00 -0.02 11.60
N GLN A 416 -11.94 -0.75 11.03
CA GLN A 416 -12.76 -1.71 11.77
C GLN A 416 -11.92 -2.86 12.34
N ILE A 417 -10.83 -3.27 11.67
CA ILE A 417 -9.90 -4.29 12.18
C ILE A 417 -9.35 -3.90 13.56
N PHE A 418 -8.93 -2.65 13.73
CA PHE A 418 -8.41 -2.17 15.03
C PHE A 418 -9.50 -2.06 16.09
N ARG A 419 -10.73 -1.73 15.72
CA ARG A 419 -11.88 -1.77 16.62
C ARG A 419 -12.28 -3.19 17.03
N ILE A 420 -12.08 -4.16 16.13
CA ILE A 420 -12.20 -5.59 16.52
C ILE A 420 -11.10 -5.93 17.53
N PHE A 421 -9.85 -5.51 17.33
CA PHE A 421 -8.79 -5.71 18.32
C PHE A 421 -9.15 -5.10 19.68
N ASP A 422 -9.76 -3.91 19.72
CA ASP A 422 -10.23 -3.31 20.98
C ASP A 422 -11.30 -4.19 21.64
N LYS A 423 -12.27 -4.71 20.90
CA LYS A 423 -13.26 -5.63 21.43
C LYS A 423 -12.68 -6.97 21.89
N LEU A 424 -11.67 -7.48 21.20
CA LEU A 424 -10.93 -8.66 21.65
C LEU A 424 -10.13 -8.36 22.93
N SER A 425 -9.66 -7.12 23.13
CA SER A 425 -8.94 -6.73 24.34
C SER A 425 -9.82 -6.68 25.60
N GLU A 426 -11.12 -6.44 25.42
CA GLU A 426 -12.11 -6.46 26.50
C GLU A 426 -12.42 -7.87 27.03
N GLN A 427 -12.01 -8.92 26.29
CA GLN A 427 -12.24 -10.31 26.68
C GLN A 427 -11.35 -10.69 27.85
N PRO A 428 -11.86 -11.44 28.85
CA PRO A 428 -11.10 -11.77 30.03
C PRO A 428 -9.88 -12.64 29.69
N ASP A 429 -8.75 -12.27 30.26
CA ASP A 429 -7.62 -13.18 30.38
C ASP A 429 -8.05 -14.32 31.29
N ILE A 430 -8.08 -15.56 30.81
CA ILE A 430 -8.66 -16.68 31.55
C ILE A 430 -7.81 -16.92 32.80
N ALA A 431 -8.36 -16.65 33.95
CA ALA A 431 -7.97 -17.40 35.14
C ALA A 431 -8.44 -18.86 34.90
N CYS A 432 -7.51 -19.82 34.94
CA CYS A 432 -7.87 -21.22 35.02
C CYS A 432 -9.02 -21.37 36.02
N SER A 433 -10.19 -21.75 35.54
CA SER A 433 -11.19 -22.35 36.42
C SER A 433 -10.49 -23.57 37.01
N GLN A 434 -9.98 -23.45 38.23
CA GLN A 434 -9.75 -24.62 39.05
C GLN A 434 -11.09 -25.34 39.09
N GLU A 435 -11.17 -26.46 38.38
CA GLU A 435 -12.21 -27.41 38.68
C GLU A 435 -12.10 -27.69 40.16
N GLU A 436 -13.05 -27.18 40.95
CA GLU A 436 -13.32 -27.65 42.26
C GLU A 436 -13.71 -29.13 42.12
N THR A 437 -12.71 -30.01 42.22
CA THR A 437 -12.94 -31.40 42.52
C THR A 437 -13.48 -31.48 43.94
N ASN A 438 -14.82 -31.57 44.00
CA ASN A 438 -15.48 -32.16 45.15
C ASN A 438 -15.78 -33.63 44.88
#